data_f2acdd770c35851df627a1455b9a1a23
#
_entry.id   f2acdd770c35851df627a1455b9a1a23
#
_cell.length_a   1.000
_cell.length_b   1.000
_cell.length_c   1.000
_cell.angle_alpha   90.00
_cell.angle_beta   90.00
_cell.angle_gamma   90.00
#
_symmetry.space_group_name_H-M   'P 1'
#
loop_
_entity.id
_entity.type
_entity.pdbx_description
1 polymer ?
#
loop_
_entity_poly.entity_id
_entity_poly.type
_entity_poly.pdbx_seq_one_letter_code
_entity_poly.pdbx_strand_id
1 'polypeptide(L)'
;MAKRIGKYKVSKKESEISLRDGGKVNGNLEIVQGAVCNFSNAVTVTGDTTWAYATHANKPLIVTATATITLPAVENLKGDIWIINGAEDGTLLTVSPNSNDKFLWDIAGAAGTDDKDLINTAATAKKGDYVKCRYGSGDGWLITEVGGTWVDQG
;
A
#
# COMPACT_ATOMS: atom_id res chain seq x y z
N MET A 1 -26.35 12.43 -25.88
CA MET A 1 -25.29 12.19 -26.88
C MET A 1 -23.94 12.48 -26.21
N ALA A 2 -23.13 11.46 -26.01
CA ALA A 2 -21.79 11.65 -25.49
C ALA A 2 -20.91 12.30 -26.58
N LYS A 3 -20.43 13.50 -26.33
CA LYS A 3 -19.45 14.13 -27.22
C LYS A 3 -18.17 13.31 -27.18
N ARG A 4 -17.81 12.65 -28.27
CA ARG A 4 -16.48 12.08 -28.46
C ARG A 4 -15.47 13.22 -28.43
N ILE A 5 -14.59 13.17 -27.44
CA ILE A 5 -13.33 13.91 -27.50
C ILE A 5 -12.43 13.13 -28.47
N GLY A 6 -12.72 13.26 -29.76
CA GLY A 6 -11.97 12.59 -30.81
C GLY A 6 -11.08 13.59 -31.54
N LYS A 7 -9.79 13.28 -31.63
CA LYS A 7 -8.81 13.96 -32.48
C LYS A 7 -8.61 15.45 -32.23
N TYR A 8 -8.42 15.85 -31.00
CA TYR A 8 -7.82 17.15 -30.76
C TYR A 8 -6.31 17.02 -30.78
N LYS A 9 -5.65 17.64 -31.75
CA LYS A 9 -4.27 18.05 -31.58
C LYS A 9 -4.29 19.06 -30.44
N VAL A 10 -3.95 18.62 -29.24
CA VAL A 10 -3.67 19.53 -28.14
C VAL A 10 -2.50 20.37 -28.59
N SER A 11 -2.69 21.68 -28.75
CA SER A 11 -1.60 22.57 -29.09
C SER A 11 -0.57 22.50 -27.97
N LYS A 12 0.71 22.59 -28.31
CA LYS A 12 1.85 22.46 -27.38
C LYS A 12 1.84 23.39 -26.16
N LYS A 13 0.83 24.21 -25.99
CA LYS A 13 0.78 25.25 -24.94
C LYS A 13 -0.29 25.07 -23.88
N GLU A 14 -1.22 24.14 -24.05
CA GLU A 14 -2.34 23.97 -23.10
C GLU A 14 -2.60 22.50 -22.90
N SER A 15 -2.13 21.98 -21.80
CA SER A 15 -2.21 20.57 -21.49
C SER A 15 -2.70 20.34 -20.08
N GLU A 16 -3.87 20.88 -19.77
CA GLU A 16 -4.61 20.41 -18.61
C GLU A 16 -5.84 19.64 -19.07
N ILE A 17 -5.87 18.34 -18.83
CA ILE A 17 -7.08 17.53 -18.92
C ILE A 17 -7.67 17.47 -17.52
N SER A 18 -8.61 18.36 -17.23
CA SER A 18 -9.35 18.33 -15.97
C SER A 18 -10.59 17.47 -16.12
N LEU A 19 -10.64 16.36 -15.38
CA LEU A 19 -11.82 15.49 -15.27
C LEU A 19 -12.51 15.83 -13.95
N ARG A 20 -13.35 16.88 -13.94
CA ARG A 20 -14.00 17.39 -12.73
C ARG A 20 -14.93 16.39 -12.05
N ASP A 21 -15.53 15.50 -12.81
CA ASP A 21 -16.50 14.53 -12.31
C ASP A 21 -15.95 13.10 -12.30
N GLY A 22 -14.61 12.98 -12.31
CA GLY A 22 -13.95 11.71 -12.51
C GLY A 22 -14.01 11.24 -13.96
N GLY A 23 -13.09 10.39 -14.33
CA GLY A 23 -13.00 9.82 -15.66
C GLY A 23 -12.35 8.45 -15.64
N LYS A 24 -12.66 7.65 -16.63
CA LYS A 24 -12.05 6.34 -16.81
C LYS A 24 -11.17 6.35 -18.05
N VAL A 25 -9.89 6.04 -17.88
CA VAL A 25 -9.00 5.75 -18.99
C VAL A 25 -9.11 4.27 -19.31
N ASN A 26 -9.71 3.95 -20.45
CA ASN A 26 -9.75 2.58 -20.95
C ASN A 26 -8.52 2.36 -21.85
N GLY A 27 -7.55 1.65 -21.37
CA GLY A 27 -6.29 1.40 -22.05
C GLY A 27 -5.07 1.78 -21.20
N ASN A 28 -3.91 1.77 -21.81
CA ASN A 28 -2.68 2.16 -21.13
C ASN A 28 -2.56 3.68 -21.06
N LEU A 29 -2.32 4.21 -19.87
CA LEU A 29 -1.87 5.57 -19.67
C LEU A 29 -0.34 5.55 -19.64
N GLU A 30 0.29 6.09 -20.67
CA GLU A 30 1.73 6.29 -20.67
C GLU A 30 2.06 7.62 -20.00
N ILE A 31 2.85 7.57 -18.94
CA ILE A 31 3.34 8.74 -18.24
C ILE A 31 4.81 8.90 -18.61
N VAL A 32 5.09 9.90 -19.43
CA VAL A 32 6.46 10.18 -19.90
C VAL A 32 7.35 10.71 -18.77
N GLN A 33 8.63 10.48 -18.92
CA GLN A 33 9.67 10.88 -17.99
C GLN A 33 9.54 12.37 -17.61
N GLY A 34 9.54 12.66 -16.32
CA GLY A 34 9.40 14.00 -15.77
C GLY A 34 7.97 14.39 -15.38
N ALA A 35 6.97 13.54 -15.66
CA ALA A 35 5.63 13.78 -15.17
C ALA A 35 5.51 13.42 -13.68
N VAL A 36 4.92 14.30 -12.90
CA VAL A 36 4.60 14.03 -11.50
C VAL A 36 3.21 13.42 -11.42
N CYS A 37 3.15 12.14 -11.10
CA CYS A 37 1.90 11.49 -10.75
C CYS A 37 1.62 11.73 -9.27
N ASN A 38 0.79 12.70 -8.98
CA ASN A 38 0.32 12.93 -7.62
C ASN A 38 -0.81 11.94 -7.32
N PHE A 39 -0.45 10.73 -6.91
CA PHE A 39 -1.42 9.77 -6.39
C PHE A 39 -1.79 10.19 -4.98
N SER A 40 -2.89 10.81 -4.91
CA SER A 40 -3.66 11.26 -3.75
C SER A 40 -3.22 10.86 -2.33
N ASN A 41 -3.65 11.67 -1.43
CA ASN A 41 -3.54 11.67 0.02
C ASN A 41 -3.44 10.29 0.66
N ALA A 42 -2.52 10.16 1.62
CA ALA A 42 -2.49 9.02 2.53
C ALA A 42 -3.84 8.79 3.19
N VAL A 43 -4.14 7.54 3.49
CA VAL A 43 -5.31 7.17 4.29
C VAL A 43 -4.90 7.09 5.75
N THR A 44 -5.53 7.88 6.61
CA THR A 44 -5.32 7.77 8.06
C THR A 44 -6.19 6.66 8.63
N VAL A 45 -5.57 5.79 9.42
CA VAL A 45 -6.19 4.65 10.08
C VAL A 45 -6.02 4.82 11.59
N THR A 46 -7.12 4.65 12.34
CA THR A 46 -7.15 4.86 13.80
C THR A 46 -7.51 3.59 14.59
N GLY A 47 -7.52 2.44 13.95
CA GLY A 47 -7.88 1.15 14.55
C GLY A 47 -7.76 0.02 13.54
N ASP A 48 -8.16 -1.19 13.95
CA ASP A 48 -8.08 -2.37 13.11
C ASP A 48 -8.78 -2.17 11.77
N THR A 49 -8.09 -2.53 10.71
CA THR A 49 -8.54 -2.24 9.35
C THR A 49 -8.15 -3.37 8.40
N THR A 50 -9.11 -3.84 7.61
CA THR A 50 -8.81 -4.71 6.49
C THR A 50 -8.50 -3.86 5.26
N TRP A 51 -7.33 -4.07 4.68
CA TRP A 51 -6.95 -3.37 3.46
C TRP A 51 -7.87 -3.75 2.30
N ALA A 52 -8.41 -2.76 1.62
CA ALA A 52 -9.32 -2.95 0.49
C ALA A 52 -8.85 -2.13 -0.72
N TYR A 53 -8.86 -2.75 -1.90
CA TYR A 53 -8.40 -2.10 -3.14
C TYR A 53 -9.14 -0.80 -3.43
N ALA A 54 -10.46 -0.79 -3.27
CA ALA A 54 -11.30 0.36 -3.61
C ALA A 54 -10.97 1.63 -2.82
N THR A 55 -10.47 1.48 -1.61
CA THR A 55 -10.22 2.61 -0.68
C THR A 55 -8.75 2.90 -0.47
N HIS A 56 -7.87 1.89 -0.54
CA HIS A 56 -6.49 1.98 -0.11
C HIS A 56 -5.46 1.87 -1.24
N ALA A 57 -5.87 1.40 -2.44
CA ALA A 57 -4.93 1.23 -3.56
C ALA A 57 -4.17 2.52 -3.90
N ASN A 58 -2.86 2.37 -4.11
CA ASN A 58 -1.94 3.47 -4.46
C ASN A 58 -1.85 4.60 -3.41
N LYS A 59 -2.22 4.31 -2.16
CA LYS A 59 -2.15 5.27 -1.06
C LYS A 59 -1.37 4.65 0.10
N PRO A 60 -0.45 5.38 0.72
CA PRO A 60 0.11 4.93 1.99
C PRO A 60 -0.97 4.96 3.09
N LEU A 61 -0.99 3.95 3.94
CA LEU A 61 -1.78 3.94 5.17
C LEU A 61 -0.94 4.52 6.29
N ILE A 62 -1.42 5.58 6.93
CA ILE A 62 -0.79 6.16 8.13
C ILE A 62 -1.63 5.73 9.33
N VAL A 63 -1.08 4.80 10.11
CA VAL A 63 -1.75 4.24 11.28
C VAL A 63 -1.39 5.09 12.50
N THR A 64 -2.39 5.70 13.14
CA THR A 64 -2.17 6.70 14.20
C THR A 64 -2.57 6.22 15.60
N ALA A 65 -2.89 4.94 15.74
CA ALA A 65 -3.15 4.28 17.03
C ALA A 65 -2.72 2.81 16.96
N THR A 66 -2.74 2.11 18.08
CA THR A 66 -2.59 0.66 18.11
C THR A 66 -3.62 0.02 17.18
N ALA A 67 -3.16 -0.76 16.22
CA ALA A 67 -4.03 -1.39 15.23
C ALA A 67 -3.40 -2.62 14.60
N THR A 68 -4.27 -3.47 14.08
CA THR A 68 -3.93 -4.56 13.16
C THR A 68 -4.42 -4.22 11.76
N ILE A 69 -3.51 -4.21 10.79
CA ILE A 69 -3.84 -4.05 9.37
C ILE A 69 -3.85 -5.43 8.73
N THR A 70 -5.03 -5.94 8.43
CA THR A 70 -5.17 -7.22 7.73
C THR A 70 -5.04 -7.01 6.22
N LEU A 71 -4.12 -7.71 5.60
CA LEU A 71 -3.91 -7.69 4.16
C LEU A 71 -5.00 -8.53 3.44
N PRO A 72 -5.35 -8.21 2.20
CA PRO A 72 -6.22 -9.07 1.40
C PRO A 72 -5.50 -10.38 1.06
N ALA A 73 -6.22 -11.37 0.56
CA ALA A 73 -5.58 -12.55 -0.01
C ALA A 73 -4.62 -12.13 -1.14
N VAL A 74 -3.41 -12.65 -1.12
CA VAL A 74 -2.31 -12.20 -1.98
C VAL A 74 -2.64 -12.28 -3.47
N GLU A 75 -3.40 -13.28 -3.89
CA GLU A 75 -3.86 -13.47 -5.26
C GLU A 75 -4.78 -12.35 -5.78
N ASN A 76 -5.43 -11.64 -4.88
CA ASN A 76 -6.41 -10.59 -5.20
C ASN A 76 -5.78 -9.21 -5.39
N LEU A 77 -4.46 -9.08 -5.20
CA LEU A 77 -3.78 -7.80 -5.30
C LEU A 77 -2.60 -7.83 -6.27
N LYS A 78 -2.56 -6.84 -7.15
CA LYS A 78 -1.40 -6.55 -7.99
C LYS A 78 -0.94 -5.13 -7.69
N GLY A 79 0.11 -4.99 -6.91
CA GLY A 79 0.66 -3.68 -6.55
C GLY A 79 1.32 -3.67 -5.18
N ASP A 80 1.69 -2.48 -4.75
CA ASP A 80 2.35 -2.26 -3.48
C ASP A 80 1.35 -1.81 -2.41
N ILE A 81 1.51 -2.33 -1.21
CA ILE A 81 0.87 -1.85 0.01
C ILE A 81 1.95 -1.16 0.84
N TRP A 82 1.70 0.05 1.24
CA TRP A 82 2.60 0.83 2.07
C TRP A 82 1.92 1.20 3.38
N ILE A 83 2.47 0.72 4.49
CA ILE A 83 1.93 0.92 5.83
C ILE A 83 2.97 1.64 6.67
N ILE A 84 2.59 2.74 7.31
CA ILE A 84 3.45 3.63 8.08
C ILE A 84 2.89 3.75 9.49
N ASN A 85 3.72 3.56 10.49
CA ASN A 85 3.39 3.91 11.87
C ASN A 85 3.45 5.44 12.03
N GLY A 86 2.29 6.07 12.06
CA GLY A 86 2.14 7.50 12.26
C GLY A 86 1.81 7.89 13.71
N ALA A 87 1.69 6.89 14.58
CA ALA A 87 1.40 7.09 16.01
C ALA A 87 2.64 7.56 16.79
N GLU A 88 2.43 7.90 18.04
CA GLU A 88 3.55 8.22 18.95
C GLU A 88 4.43 7.00 19.18
N ASP A 89 5.70 7.25 19.53
CA ASP A 89 6.67 6.21 19.86
C ASP A 89 6.12 5.24 20.91
N GLY A 90 6.39 3.96 20.74
CA GLY A 90 5.89 2.93 21.63
C GLY A 90 4.48 2.42 21.29
N THR A 91 3.89 2.84 20.18
CA THR A 91 2.58 2.35 19.73
C THR A 91 2.72 1.09 18.90
N LEU A 92 2.04 0.03 19.30
CA LEU A 92 2.03 -1.26 18.62
C LEU A 92 1.31 -1.16 17.28
N LEU A 93 1.96 -1.60 16.22
CA LEU A 93 1.35 -1.79 14.90
C LEU A 93 1.60 -3.22 14.42
N THR A 94 0.53 -3.91 14.07
CA THR A 94 0.57 -5.25 13.51
C THR A 94 0.13 -5.23 12.06
N VAL A 95 0.84 -5.94 11.20
CA VAL A 95 0.40 -6.22 9.83
C VAL A 95 0.19 -7.72 9.73
N SER A 96 -1.05 -8.12 9.48
CA SER A 96 -1.48 -9.51 9.43
C SER A 96 -1.70 -9.92 7.98
N PRO A 97 -1.13 -11.02 7.50
CA PRO A 97 -1.47 -11.56 6.19
C PRO A 97 -2.88 -12.16 6.23
N ASN A 98 -3.43 -12.53 5.08
CA ASN A 98 -4.60 -13.38 5.07
C ASN A 98 -4.25 -14.77 5.63
N SER A 99 -5.19 -15.45 6.26
CA SER A 99 -4.97 -16.71 6.99
C SER A 99 -4.31 -17.85 6.20
N ASN A 100 -4.31 -17.76 4.88
CA ASN A 100 -3.63 -18.74 4.00
C ASN A 100 -2.37 -18.14 3.35
N ASP A 101 -1.99 -16.94 3.73
CA ASP A 101 -0.86 -16.23 3.18
C ASP A 101 0.25 -16.08 4.22
N LYS A 102 1.44 -15.72 3.76
CA LYS A 102 2.63 -15.51 4.60
C LYS A 102 3.41 -14.29 4.14
N PHE A 103 4.32 -13.83 4.96
CA PHE A 103 5.35 -12.89 4.53
C PHE A 103 6.59 -13.64 4.04
N LEU A 104 7.05 -13.28 2.85
CA LEU A 104 8.30 -13.76 2.27
C LEU A 104 9.43 -12.79 2.68
N TRP A 105 9.85 -12.90 3.92
CA TRP A 105 10.82 -12.01 4.52
C TRP A 105 11.84 -12.79 5.33
N ASP A 106 13.03 -12.94 4.80
CA ASP A 106 14.13 -13.62 5.46
C ASP A 106 15.03 -12.62 6.19
N ILE A 107 14.61 -12.13 7.34
CA ILE A 107 15.53 -11.42 8.25
C ILE A 107 16.21 -12.38 9.24
N ALA A 108 15.64 -13.55 9.48
CA ALA A 108 16.13 -14.49 10.47
C ALA A 108 16.23 -15.94 9.98
N GLY A 109 16.13 -16.17 8.65
CA GLY A 109 16.13 -17.52 8.08
C GLY A 109 14.80 -18.25 8.23
N ALA A 110 13.74 -17.56 8.63
CA ALA A 110 12.39 -18.09 8.69
C ALA A 110 11.65 -17.68 7.42
N ALA A 111 11.73 -18.49 6.37
CA ALA A 111 10.80 -18.41 5.27
C ALA A 111 9.40 -18.49 5.84
N GLY A 112 8.57 -17.45 5.62
CA GLY A 112 7.34 -17.19 6.31
C GLY A 112 6.43 -18.39 6.53
N THR A 113 5.89 -18.45 7.71
CA THR A 113 4.82 -19.39 8.07
C THR A 113 3.48 -18.71 7.78
N ASP A 114 2.49 -19.48 7.34
CA ASP A 114 1.15 -18.96 7.09
C ASP A 114 0.56 -18.37 8.37
N ASP A 115 -0.22 -17.29 8.19
CA ASP A 115 -0.93 -16.59 9.26
C ASP A 115 -0.03 -16.02 10.37
N LYS A 116 1.23 -15.71 10.05
CA LYS A 116 2.13 -15.05 11.00
C LYS A 116 2.23 -13.57 10.73
N ASP A 117 2.03 -12.80 11.79
CA ASP A 117 2.00 -11.35 11.73
C ASP A 117 3.40 -10.75 11.68
N LEU A 118 3.50 -9.60 11.02
CA LEU A 118 4.65 -8.72 11.09
C LEU A 118 4.36 -7.61 12.09
N ILE A 119 5.20 -7.47 13.12
CA ILE A 119 4.92 -6.64 14.29
C ILE A 119 5.97 -5.54 14.45
N ASN A 120 5.53 -4.29 14.45
CA ASN A 120 6.30 -3.15 14.97
C ASN A 120 5.99 -3.03 16.46
N THR A 121 6.82 -3.65 17.30
CA THR A 121 6.53 -3.86 18.73
C THR A 121 6.57 -2.56 19.52
N ALA A 122 5.70 -2.41 20.51
CA ALA A 122 5.65 -1.21 21.36
C ALA A 122 7.01 -0.86 22.00
N ALA A 123 7.85 -1.86 22.30
CA ALA A 123 9.15 -1.63 22.92
C ALA A 123 10.12 -0.86 22.00
N THR A 124 9.99 -0.98 20.69
CA THR A 124 10.93 -0.43 19.71
C THR A 124 10.28 0.46 18.66
N ALA A 125 8.95 0.46 18.60
CA ALA A 125 8.19 1.22 17.62
C ALA A 125 8.49 2.71 17.69
N LYS A 126 8.71 3.31 16.53
CA LYS A 126 8.93 4.74 16.36
C LYS A 126 7.96 5.30 15.34
N LYS A 127 7.55 6.53 15.56
CA LYS A 127 6.81 7.29 14.56
C LYS A 127 7.63 7.40 13.27
N GLY A 128 7.02 6.97 12.16
CA GLY A 128 7.69 6.91 10.87
C GLY A 128 8.24 5.54 10.49
N ASP A 129 8.21 4.54 11.39
CA ASP A 129 8.49 3.16 11.01
C ASP A 129 7.51 2.71 9.92
N TYR A 130 7.99 1.93 8.97
CA TYR A 130 7.14 1.53 7.84
C TYR A 130 7.50 0.16 7.27
N VAL A 131 6.55 -0.41 6.56
CA VAL A 131 6.75 -1.59 5.74
C VAL A 131 6.05 -1.42 4.39
N LYS A 132 6.71 -1.90 3.34
CA LYS A 132 6.12 -2.06 2.01
C LYS A 132 6.03 -3.52 1.65
N CYS A 133 4.83 -3.94 1.30
CA CYS A 133 4.53 -5.30 0.86
C CYS A 133 4.13 -5.30 -0.60
N ARG A 134 4.56 -6.30 -1.35
CA ARG A 134 4.17 -6.55 -2.73
C ARG A 134 3.75 -8.00 -2.90
N TYR A 135 2.86 -8.28 -3.83
CA TYR A 135 2.63 -9.64 -4.29
C TYR A 135 3.95 -10.32 -4.64
N GLY A 136 4.26 -11.39 -3.96
CA GLY A 136 5.44 -12.20 -4.21
C GLY A 136 5.15 -13.30 -5.23
N SER A 137 4.86 -14.48 -4.73
CA SER A 137 4.46 -15.63 -5.53
C SER A 137 3.63 -16.59 -4.69
N GLY A 138 2.69 -17.28 -5.32
CA GLY A 138 1.83 -18.23 -4.62
C GLY A 138 1.01 -17.56 -3.52
N ASP A 139 1.27 -17.92 -2.29
CA ASP A 139 0.60 -17.47 -1.07
C ASP A 139 1.42 -16.42 -0.27
N GLY A 140 2.42 -15.80 -0.89
CA GLY A 140 3.39 -14.97 -0.18
C GLY A 140 3.41 -13.49 -0.52
N TRP A 141 3.45 -12.65 0.49
CA TRP A 141 3.73 -11.22 0.43
C TRP A 141 5.23 -10.96 0.52
N LEU A 142 5.83 -10.43 -0.53
CA LEU A 142 7.22 -10.00 -0.52
C LEU A 142 7.35 -8.68 0.23
N ILE A 143 8.20 -8.62 1.25
CA ILE A 143 8.59 -7.37 1.89
C ILE A 143 9.68 -6.73 1.03
N THR A 144 9.36 -5.60 0.40
CA THR A 144 10.29 -4.91 -0.52
C THR A 144 11.09 -3.81 0.16
N GLU A 145 10.53 -3.22 1.20
CA GLU A 145 11.17 -2.19 2.00
C GLU A 145 10.69 -2.24 3.44
N VAL A 146 11.59 -1.96 4.37
CA VAL A 146 11.27 -1.82 5.78
C VAL A 146 12.11 -0.70 6.40
N GLY A 147 11.48 0.12 7.23
CA GLY A 147 12.16 1.10 8.08
C GLY A 147 11.73 0.91 9.52
N GLY A 148 12.69 1.01 10.45
CA GLY A 148 12.46 0.74 11.85
C GLY A 148 12.63 -0.72 12.24
N THR A 149 12.12 -1.10 13.41
CA THR A 149 12.27 -2.45 13.97
C THR A 149 10.96 -3.22 13.84
N TRP A 150 11.00 -4.27 13.06
CA TRP A 150 9.88 -5.18 12.86
C TRP A 150 10.30 -6.60 13.21
N VAL A 151 9.39 -7.37 13.74
CA VAL A 151 9.60 -8.77 14.10
C VAL A 151 8.50 -9.64 13.51
N ASP A 152 8.84 -10.86 13.20
CA ASP A 152 7.88 -11.89 12.84
C ASP A 152 7.28 -12.47 14.13
N GLN A 153 6.03 -12.82 14.12
CA GLN A 153 5.32 -13.43 15.24
C GLN A 153 5.88 -14.83 15.61
N GLY A 154 6.67 -15.44 14.74
CA GLY A 154 7.28 -16.76 14.94
C GLY A 154 6.40 -17.95 14.56
#